data_1a7eb09b33102046feec5977459333c2
#
_entry.id   1a7eb09b33102046feec5977459333c2
#
_cell.length_a   1.000
_cell.length_b   1.000
_cell.length_c   1.000
_cell.angle_alpha   90.00
_cell.angle_beta   90.00
_cell.angle_gamma   90.00
#
_symmetry.space_group_name_H-M   'P 1'
#
loop_
_entity.id
_entity.type
_entity.pdbx_description
1 polymer ?
#
loop_
_entity_poly.entity_id
_entity_poly.type
_entity_poly.pdbx_seq_one_letter_code
_entity_poly.pdbx_strand_id
1 'polypeptide(L)'
;ISYAIDQGINFIDCANIYGTMDNRANIGQSEIILGRAIKNRRDNLVITSKVCSSIGSGANDSGLSRYHILREIDRSLKRLGTDHVDIYLIHAPDDRTPLAETLRAMDDIVRSGKARYVGCCNFPAWKVCQSLWVADQLGVDSIVGIQNPYSLLNRRLELEMFDLLTEMELGMMAYSPLAVGLLSGIYQPSQNPPIGSYWAQHLDQFTKQMQANEGQVIETLIKLAQEISKTPAQLAQAWILSRPEVTVFISGSDSISHIEDNIGAVGWKIDSQIMKELDEVSASFAT
;
A
#
# COMPACT_ATOMS: atom_id res chain seq x y z
N ILE A 1 -15.84 0.08 6.09
CA ILE A 1 -14.96 -0.86 6.80
C ILE A 1 -15.75 -2.08 7.25
N SER A 2 -16.82 -1.95 8.04
CA SER A 2 -17.58 -3.11 8.55
C SER A 2 -18.05 -4.03 7.42
N TYR A 3 -18.61 -3.47 6.35
CA TYR A 3 -19.01 -4.24 5.17
C TYR A 3 -17.84 -5.03 4.55
N ALA A 4 -16.67 -4.42 4.42
CA ALA A 4 -15.48 -5.09 3.89
C ALA A 4 -15.06 -6.29 4.75
N ILE A 5 -15.08 -6.12 6.08
CA ILE A 5 -14.78 -7.21 7.03
C ILE A 5 -15.84 -8.32 6.92
N ASP A 6 -17.14 -7.97 6.80
CA ASP A 6 -18.23 -8.93 6.65
C ASP A 6 -18.13 -9.73 5.33
N GLN A 7 -17.44 -9.18 4.31
CA GLN A 7 -17.13 -9.85 3.05
C GLN A 7 -15.82 -10.67 3.09
N GLY A 8 -15.16 -10.78 4.24
CA GLY A 8 -13.95 -11.58 4.42
C GLY A 8 -12.63 -10.85 4.23
N ILE A 9 -12.64 -9.53 3.99
CA ILE A 9 -11.41 -8.75 3.98
C ILE A 9 -10.88 -8.67 5.41
N ASN A 10 -9.69 -9.24 5.63
CA ASN A 10 -9.07 -9.33 6.95
C ASN A 10 -7.76 -8.56 7.09
N PHE A 11 -7.20 -8.02 5.99
CA PHE A 11 -6.00 -7.19 6.03
C PHE A 11 -6.40 -5.72 5.87
N ILE A 12 -6.11 -4.87 6.87
CA ILE A 12 -6.52 -3.47 6.88
C ILE A 12 -5.32 -2.58 7.13
N ASP A 13 -5.05 -1.72 6.15
CA ASP A 13 -3.94 -0.78 6.19
C ASP A 13 -4.37 0.59 6.72
N CYS A 14 -3.59 1.12 7.66
CA CYS A 14 -3.81 2.41 8.26
C CYS A 14 -2.47 3.16 8.44
N ALA A 15 -2.51 4.41 8.86
CA ALA A 15 -1.34 5.18 9.29
C ALA A 15 -1.74 6.31 10.23
N ASN A 16 -0.81 6.74 11.08
CA ASN A 16 -1.03 7.84 12.01
C ASN A 16 -1.34 9.17 11.32
N ILE A 17 -0.88 9.35 10.06
CA ILE A 17 -1.10 10.57 9.26
C ILE A 17 -2.41 10.54 8.46
N TYR A 18 -3.03 9.35 8.22
CA TYR A 18 -4.18 9.26 7.33
C TYR A 18 -5.41 9.96 7.90
N GLY A 19 -6.14 10.62 6.98
CA GLY A 19 -7.27 11.48 7.30
C GLY A 19 -6.94 12.97 7.23
N THR A 20 -5.73 13.35 6.85
CA THR A 20 -5.31 14.77 6.79
C THR A 20 -5.92 15.52 5.63
N MET A 21 -6.05 14.92 4.44
CA MET A 21 -6.65 15.53 3.24
C MET A 21 -6.66 17.08 3.33
N ASP A 22 -5.49 17.70 3.39
CA ASP A 22 -5.27 19.15 3.54
C ASP A 22 -5.67 19.79 4.88
N ASN A 23 -6.22 19.00 5.83
CA ASN A 23 -6.58 19.51 7.15
C ASN A 23 -5.86 18.74 8.27
N ARG A 24 -4.86 19.36 8.88
CA ARG A 24 -4.09 18.80 9.99
C ARG A 24 -4.95 18.43 11.22
N ALA A 25 -6.13 19.00 11.37
CA ALA A 25 -7.07 18.61 12.42
C ALA A 25 -7.58 17.17 12.28
N ASN A 26 -7.45 16.59 11.08
CA ASN A 26 -7.88 15.23 10.77
C ASN A 26 -6.77 14.17 10.94
N ILE A 27 -5.60 14.53 11.46
CA ILE A 27 -4.51 13.58 11.74
C ILE A 27 -5.02 12.47 12.67
N GLY A 28 -4.82 11.21 12.26
CA GLY A 28 -5.25 10.03 13.01
C GLY A 28 -6.73 9.67 12.89
N GLN A 29 -7.52 10.39 12.10
CA GLN A 29 -8.95 10.07 11.92
C GLN A 29 -9.16 8.67 11.33
N SER A 30 -8.30 8.23 10.41
CA SER A 30 -8.36 6.88 9.86
C SER A 30 -8.24 5.81 10.95
N GLU A 31 -7.30 5.96 11.87
CA GLU A 31 -7.14 5.05 13.02
C GLU A 31 -8.34 5.10 13.98
N ILE A 32 -8.92 6.28 14.23
CA ILE A 32 -10.12 6.44 15.07
C ILE A 32 -11.32 5.73 14.45
N ILE A 33 -11.53 5.91 13.14
CA ILE A 33 -12.63 5.29 12.40
C ILE A 33 -12.44 3.77 12.37
N LEU A 34 -11.22 3.32 12.11
CA LEU A 34 -10.88 1.89 12.13
C LEU A 34 -11.12 1.30 13.52
N GLY A 35 -10.63 1.94 14.57
CA GLY A 35 -10.81 1.48 15.95
C GLY A 35 -12.27 1.26 16.33
N ARG A 36 -13.18 2.11 15.85
CA ARG A 36 -14.63 1.92 16.05
C ARG A 36 -15.17 0.71 15.28
N ALA A 37 -14.69 0.50 14.07
CA ALA A 37 -15.17 -0.58 13.18
C ALA A 37 -14.69 -1.97 13.63
N ILE A 38 -13.50 -2.07 14.23
CA ILE A 38 -12.90 -3.34 14.67
C ILE A 38 -13.26 -3.77 16.08
N LYS A 39 -14.03 -2.95 16.81
CA LYS A 39 -14.48 -3.27 18.16
C LYS A 39 -15.19 -4.64 18.15
N ASN A 40 -14.71 -5.56 18.99
CA ASN A 40 -15.13 -6.96 19.07
C ASN A 40 -14.82 -7.85 17.85
N ARG A 41 -13.94 -7.41 16.95
CA ARG A 41 -13.53 -8.16 15.75
C ARG A 41 -12.01 -8.21 15.56
N ARG A 42 -11.25 -7.63 16.52
CA ARG A 42 -9.79 -7.41 16.41
C ARG A 42 -9.01 -8.67 16.09
N ASP A 43 -9.33 -9.79 16.75
CA ASP A 43 -8.54 -11.03 16.70
C ASP A 43 -8.54 -11.73 15.34
N ASN A 44 -9.50 -11.38 14.48
CA ASN A 44 -9.59 -11.97 13.12
C ASN A 44 -8.97 -11.08 12.04
N LEU A 45 -8.30 -9.99 12.42
CA LEU A 45 -7.80 -8.97 11.50
C LEU A 45 -6.29 -8.81 11.60
N VAL A 46 -5.66 -8.61 10.45
CA VAL A 46 -4.28 -8.13 10.32
C VAL A 46 -4.34 -6.63 10.11
N ILE A 47 -3.87 -5.86 11.08
CA ILE A 47 -3.90 -4.41 11.05
C ILE A 47 -2.49 -3.86 10.95
N THR A 48 -2.28 -2.95 9.99
CA THR A 48 -1.05 -2.18 9.91
C THR A 48 -1.29 -0.75 10.38
N SER A 49 -0.27 -0.14 10.98
CA SER A 49 -0.16 1.31 11.11
C SER A 49 1.28 1.76 10.85
N LYS A 50 1.51 3.06 10.70
CA LYS A 50 2.77 3.59 10.16
C LYS A 50 3.24 4.83 10.94
N VAL A 51 4.58 5.04 10.92
CA VAL A 51 5.25 6.20 11.51
C VAL A 51 6.29 6.76 10.55
N CYS A 52 6.52 8.03 10.57
CA CYS A 52 7.56 8.83 9.93
C CYS A 52 7.03 10.23 9.60
N SER A 53 5.83 10.31 9.02
CA SER A 53 5.24 11.56 8.53
C SER A 53 5.06 12.59 9.64
N SER A 54 5.09 13.89 9.25
CA SER A 54 4.89 14.98 10.21
C SER A 54 3.45 15.03 10.71
N ILE A 55 3.28 14.82 12.01
CA ILE A 55 1.97 14.86 12.72
C ILE A 55 1.75 16.18 13.47
N GLY A 56 2.70 17.11 13.43
CA GLY A 56 2.65 18.40 14.11
C GLY A 56 3.73 19.34 13.59
N SER A 57 3.86 20.52 14.24
CA SER A 57 4.86 21.54 13.89
C SER A 57 6.11 21.51 14.79
N GLY A 58 6.10 20.67 15.82
CA GLY A 58 7.23 20.56 16.75
C GLY A 58 8.41 19.82 16.14
N ALA A 59 9.62 20.10 16.65
CA ALA A 59 10.88 19.49 16.18
C ALA A 59 10.87 17.95 16.25
N ASN A 60 10.10 17.38 17.17
CA ASN A 60 10.00 15.93 17.40
C ASN A 60 8.71 15.31 16.83
N ASP A 61 8.02 16.02 15.95
CA ASP A 61 6.73 15.57 15.40
C ASP A 61 6.84 14.89 14.03
N SER A 62 8.03 14.47 13.63
CA SER A 62 8.30 13.77 12.38
C SER A 62 9.57 12.93 12.45
N GLY A 63 9.78 12.08 11.44
CA GLY A 63 10.98 11.28 11.24
C GLY A 63 10.96 9.95 11.98
N LEU A 64 12.16 9.36 12.13
CA LEU A 64 12.31 8.00 12.64
C LEU A 64 13.20 7.94 13.89
N SER A 65 13.34 9.06 14.62
CA SER A 65 14.00 9.03 15.92
C SER A 65 13.28 8.10 16.89
N ARG A 66 14.03 7.45 17.75
CA ARG A 66 13.50 6.58 18.80
C ARG A 66 12.38 7.26 19.59
N TYR A 67 12.57 8.55 19.94
CA TYR A 67 11.58 9.33 20.66
C TYR A 67 10.23 9.39 19.91
N HIS A 68 10.28 9.72 18.61
CA HIS A 68 9.07 9.85 17.81
C HIS A 68 8.36 8.50 17.60
N ILE A 69 9.11 7.45 17.26
CA ILE A 69 8.60 6.10 17.04
C ILE A 69 7.84 5.58 18.27
N LEU A 70 8.46 5.60 19.45
CA LEU A 70 7.87 5.05 20.67
C LEU A 70 6.65 5.87 21.12
N ARG A 71 6.66 7.19 20.92
CA ARG A 71 5.52 8.04 21.22
C ARG A 71 4.34 7.79 20.27
N GLU A 72 4.61 7.60 19.00
CA GLU A 72 3.55 7.47 18.01
C GLU A 72 2.88 6.12 18.01
N ILE A 73 3.57 5.02 18.31
CA ILE A 73 2.88 3.73 18.50
C ILE A 73 1.86 3.82 19.64
N ASP A 74 2.20 4.43 20.76
CA ASP A 74 1.26 4.58 21.88
C ASP A 74 0.02 5.41 21.50
N ARG A 75 0.22 6.46 20.72
CA ARG A 75 -0.87 7.29 20.20
C ARG A 75 -1.74 6.54 19.20
N SER A 76 -1.12 5.76 18.30
CA SER A 76 -1.83 4.93 17.32
C SER A 76 -2.68 3.87 18.00
N LEU A 77 -2.13 3.13 18.96
CA LEU A 77 -2.87 2.12 19.74
C LEU A 77 -4.05 2.72 20.51
N LYS A 78 -3.86 3.92 21.08
CA LYS A 78 -4.96 4.65 21.76
C LYS A 78 -6.07 5.03 20.77
N ARG A 79 -5.75 5.51 19.55
CA ARG A 79 -6.75 5.85 18.52
C ARG A 79 -7.46 4.61 17.98
N LEU A 80 -6.73 3.52 17.77
CA LEU A 80 -7.26 2.24 17.34
C LEU A 80 -8.07 1.52 18.42
N GLY A 81 -7.87 1.84 19.69
CA GLY A 81 -8.53 1.18 20.82
C GLY A 81 -8.13 -0.29 20.98
N THR A 82 -6.87 -0.62 20.69
CA THR A 82 -6.28 -1.96 20.79
C THR A 82 -4.92 -1.88 21.50
N ASP A 83 -4.43 -3.00 22.00
CA ASP A 83 -3.13 -3.11 22.67
C ASP A 83 -1.97 -3.37 21.70
N HIS A 84 -2.27 -3.78 20.45
CA HIS A 84 -1.24 -4.05 19.45
C HIS A 84 -1.75 -3.82 18.01
N VAL A 85 -0.81 -3.61 17.10
CA VAL A 85 -0.98 -3.79 15.65
C VAL A 85 -0.25 -5.05 15.21
N ASP A 86 -0.64 -5.62 14.07
CA ASP A 86 0.04 -6.82 13.56
C ASP A 86 1.36 -6.45 12.89
N ILE A 87 1.36 -5.39 12.07
CA ILE A 87 2.59 -4.91 11.44
C ILE A 87 2.70 -3.39 11.65
N TYR A 88 3.80 -2.94 12.26
CA TYR A 88 4.11 -1.52 12.36
C TYR A 88 5.13 -1.13 11.31
N LEU A 89 4.80 -0.16 10.46
CA LEU A 89 5.56 0.18 9.27
C LEU A 89 6.32 1.51 9.41
N ILE A 90 7.56 1.50 8.99
CA ILE A 90 8.32 2.71 8.67
C ILE A 90 7.71 3.28 7.38
N HIS A 91 7.02 4.43 7.43
CA HIS A 91 6.23 4.95 6.30
C HIS A 91 7.08 5.41 5.12
N ALA A 92 8.27 5.89 5.40
CA ALA A 92 9.26 6.30 4.39
C ALA A 92 10.67 6.32 5.02
N PRO A 93 11.74 6.27 4.21
CA PRO A 93 13.10 6.50 4.70
C PRO A 93 13.26 7.86 5.39
N ASP A 94 14.08 7.91 6.44
CA ASP A 94 14.52 9.15 7.09
C ASP A 94 16.06 9.20 7.14
N ASP A 95 16.65 10.03 6.31
CA ASP A 95 18.10 10.14 6.21
C ASP A 95 18.72 10.99 7.35
N ARG A 96 17.90 11.60 8.21
CA ARG A 96 18.34 12.39 9.38
C ARG A 96 18.58 11.53 10.61
N THR A 97 17.96 10.35 10.68
CA THR A 97 18.09 9.43 11.81
C THR A 97 18.96 8.24 11.42
N PRO A 98 19.98 7.87 12.20
CA PRO A 98 20.75 6.66 11.94
C PRO A 98 19.83 5.42 11.90
N LEU A 99 19.98 4.60 10.86
CA LEU A 99 19.14 3.41 10.67
C LEU A 99 19.17 2.45 11.88
N ALA A 100 20.33 2.32 12.52
CA ALA A 100 20.50 1.52 13.73
C ALA A 100 19.62 2.00 14.90
N GLU A 101 19.40 3.32 15.06
CA GLU A 101 18.48 3.86 16.06
C GLU A 101 17.04 3.50 15.76
N THR A 102 16.65 3.68 14.49
CA THR A 102 15.30 3.33 14.01
C THR A 102 15.01 1.84 14.25
N LEU A 103 15.90 0.94 13.81
CA LEU A 103 15.69 -0.51 13.93
C LEU A 103 15.62 -0.96 15.41
N ARG A 104 16.45 -0.40 16.29
CA ARG A 104 16.35 -0.68 17.74
C ARG A 104 15.02 -0.20 18.32
N ALA A 105 14.50 0.93 17.88
CA ALA A 105 13.20 1.41 18.33
C ALA A 105 12.05 0.52 17.84
N MET A 106 12.13 0.00 16.61
CA MET A 106 11.16 -0.94 16.07
C MET A 106 11.21 -2.30 16.80
N ASP A 107 12.41 -2.81 17.12
CA ASP A 107 12.60 -4.01 17.94
C ASP A 107 11.98 -3.86 19.35
N ASP A 108 12.18 -2.71 20.00
CA ASP A 108 11.55 -2.45 21.31
C ASP A 108 10.01 -2.48 21.25
N ILE A 109 9.41 -2.04 20.15
CA ILE A 109 7.97 -2.11 19.92
C ILE A 109 7.51 -3.56 19.84
N VAL A 110 8.23 -4.42 19.10
CA VAL A 110 7.94 -5.85 19.00
C VAL A 110 8.12 -6.53 20.38
N ARG A 111 9.23 -6.31 21.05
CA ARG A 111 9.52 -6.88 22.38
C ARG A 111 8.53 -6.44 23.45
N SER A 112 8.00 -5.22 23.34
CA SER A 112 6.94 -4.76 24.26
C SER A 112 5.55 -5.27 23.92
N GLY A 113 5.39 -6.04 22.82
CA GLY A 113 4.12 -6.60 22.36
C GLY A 113 3.18 -5.61 21.68
N LYS A 114 3.63 -4.37 21.41
CA LYS A 114 2.82 -3.33 20.77
C LYS A 114 2.67 -3.52 19.25
N ALA A 115 3.58 -4.27 18.64
CA ALA A 115 3.43 -4.81 17.29
C ALA A 115 3.87 -6.28 17.27
N ARG A 116 3.29 -7.08 16.37
CA ARG A 116 3.74 -8.47 16.15
C ARG A 116 4.97 -8.50 15.27
N TYR A 117 4.97 -7.66 14.23
CA TYR A 117 6.02 -7.56 13.22
C TYR A 117 6.28 -6.10 12.87
N VAL A 118 7.42 -5.87 12.22
CA VAL A 118 7.77 -4.56 11.66
C VAL A 118 8.08 -4.69 10.18
N GLY A 119 7.88 -3.60 9.43
CA GLY A 119 8.16 -3.53 8.00
C GLY A 119 8.48 -2.11 7.57
N CYS A 120 8.66 -1.90 6.27
CA CYS A 120 8.96 -0.57 5.74
C CYS A 120 8.17 -0.25 4.46
N CYS A 121 7.96 1.04 4.20
CA CYS A 121 7.31 1.53 2.99
C CYS A 121 8.27 2.42 2.21
N ASN A 122 8.16 2.36 0.88
CA ASN A 122 8.86 3.29 -0.02
C ASN A 122 10.40 3.22 0.07
N PHE A 123 10.93 2.11 0.56
CA PHE A 123 12.36 1.88 0.57
C PHE A 123 12.81 1.36 -0.82
N PRO A 124 13.94 1.85 -1.35
CA PRO A 124 14.60 1.21 -2.49
C PRO A 124 15.24 -0.11 -2.07
N ALA A 125 15.48 -1.02 -3.01
CA ALA A 125 16.00 -2.37 -2.72
C ALA A 125 17.29 -2.35 -1.91
N TRP A 126 18.24 -1.50 -2.26
CA TRP A 126 19.51 -1.38 -1.50
C TRP A 126 19.30 -0.99 -0.03
N LYS A 127 18.27 -0.16 0.27
CA LYS A 127 18.00 0.29 1.64
C LYS A 127 17.25 -0.78 2.44
N VAL A 128 16.44 -1.60 1.78
CA VAL A 128 15.87 -2.83 2.38
C VAL A 128 17.00 -3.78 2.76
N CYS A 129 17.91 -4.09 1.84
CA CYS A 129 19.09 -4.92 2.10
C CYS A 129 19.95 -4.35 3.24
N GLN A 130 20.19 -3.05 3.26
CA GLN A 130 20.91 -2.39 4.35
C GLN A 130 20.20 -2.57 5.69
N SER A 131 18.85 -2.50 5.70
CA SER A 131 18.06 -2.66 6.94
C SER A 131 18.18 -4.08 7.49
N LEU A 132 18.14 -5.09 6.64
CA LEU A 132 18.35 -6.50 7.01
C LEU A 132 19.74 -6.71 7.59
N TRP A 133 20.76 -6.22 6.90
CA TRP A 133 22.14 -6.32 7.36
C TRP A 133 22.38 -5.62 8.70
N VAL A 134 21.87 -4.40 8.88
CA VAL A 134 22.03 -3.64 10.13
C VAL A 134 21.27 -4.35 11.27
N ALA A 135 20.08 -4.90 11.02
CA ALA A 135 19.33 -5.66 12.02
C ALA A 135 20.11 -6.90 12.49
N ASP A 136 20.70 -7.65 11.57
CA ASP A 136 21.56 -8.81 11.87
C ASP A 136 22.76 -8.42 12.74
N GLN A 137 23.49 -7.34 12.35
CA GLN A 137 24.62 -6.83 13.13
C GLN A 137 24.23 -6.38 14.56
N LEU A 138 23.01 -5.92 14.75
CA LEU A 138 22.48 -5.48 16.04
C LEU A 138 21.89 -6.61 16.87
N GLY A 139 21.62 -7.76 16.27
CA GLY A 139 20.87 -8.87 16.88
C GLY A 139 19.45 -8.47 17.29
N VAL A 140 18.76 -7.69 16.43
CA VAL A 140 17.39 -7.21 16.66
C VAL A 140 16.43 -7.79 15.61
N ASP A 141 15.13 -7.77 15.90
CA ASP A 141 14.10 -8.18 14.96
C ASP A 141 14.18 -7.34 13.67
N SER A 142 14.07 -8.02 12.53
CA SER A 142 14.15 -7.41 11.21
C SER A 142 12.77 -7.16 10.62
N ILE A 143 12.74 -6.39 9.53
CA ILE A 143 11.53 -6.18 8.74
C ILE A 143 11.09 -7.49 8.10
N VAL A 144 9.77 -7.78 8.14
CA VAL A 144 9.18 -8.98 7.53
C VAL A 144 8.61 -8.74 6.14
N GLY A 145 8.60 -7.48 5.69
CA GLY A 145 8.06 -7.14 4.38
C GLY A 145 8.07 -5.65 4.10
N ILE A 146 7.68 -5.33 2.89
CA ILE A 146 7.64 -3.97 2.36
C ILE A 146 6.22 -3.55 1.96
N GLN A 147 5.98 -2.24 1.89
CA GLN A 147 4.79 -1.66 1.28
C GLN A 147 5.21 -0.61 0.25
N ASN A 148 5.10 -0.94 -1.02
CA ASN A 148 5.55 -0.08 -2.12
C ASN A 148 4.47 0.00 -3.22
N PRO A 149 4.48 1.06 -4.07
CA PRO A 149 3.52 1.20 -5.16
C PRO A 149 3.79 0.16 -6.25
N TYR A 150 2.75 -0.54 -6.70
CA TYR A 150 2.86 -1.50 -7.79
C TYR A 150 1.55 -1.63 -8.56
N SER A 151 1.63 -1.53 -9.87
CA SER A 151 0.49 -1.64 -10.79
C SER A 151 1.00 -1.85 -12.24
N LEU A 152 0.09 -2.09 -13.19
CA LEU A 152 0.41 -2.11 -14.63
C LEU A 152 1.09 -0.82 -15.12
N LEU A 153 0.88 0.32 -14.45
CA LEU A 153 1.50 1.61 -14.77
C LEU A 153 2.71 1.96 -13.88
N ASN A 154 3.15 1.03 -13.03
CA ASN A 154 4.34 1.18 -12.19
C ASN A 154 4.90 -0.20 -11.82
N ARG A 155 5.82 -0.69 -12.64
CA ARG A 155 6.43 -2.02 -12.54
C ARG A 155 7.90 -1.98 -12.10
N ARG A 156 8.40 -0.84 -11.67
CA ARG A 156 9.83 -0.62 -11.32
C ARG A 156 10.37 -1.58 -10.26
N LEU A 157 9.51 -2.13 -9.42
CA LEU A 157 9.93 -3.11 -8.40
C LEU A 157 10.44 -4.42 -9.00
N GLU A 158 10.05 -4.73 -10.23
CA GLU A 158 10.51 -5.92 -10.94
C GLU A 158 12.00 -5.89 -11.30
N LEU A 159 12.66 -4.71 -11.29
CA LEU A 159 14.07 -4.57 -11.65
C LEU A 159 15.04 -5.18 -10.62
N GLU A 160 14.77 -4.98 -9.33
CA GLU A 160 15.68 -5.39 -8.27
C GLU A 160 14.92 -5.88 -7.02
N MET A 161 13.77 -5.26 -6.74
CA MET A 161 13.06 -5.51 -5.48
C MET A 161 12.46 -6.92 -5.45
N PHE A 162 11.92 -7.44 -6.55
CA PHE A 162 11.31 -8.77 -6.59
C PHE A 162 12.33 -9.87 -6.32
N ASP A 163 13.53 -9.77 -6.91
CA ASP A 163 14.63 -10.70 -6.62
C ASP A 163 15.01 -10.64 -5.13
N LEU A 164 15.13 -9.43 -4.58
CA LEU A 164 15.42 -9.25 -3.15
C LEU A 164 14.34 -9.87 -2.25
N LEU A 165 13.05 -9.65 -2.57
CA LEU A 165 11.95 -10.21 -1.78
C LEU A 165 11.96 -11.74 -1.78
N THR A 166 12.21 -12.33 -2.92
CA THR A 166 12.31 -13.80 -3.09
C THR A 166 13.49 -14.36 -2.31
N GLU A 167 14.70 -13.82 -2.49
CA GLU A 167 15.92 -14.30 -1.84
C GLU A 167 15.92 -14.13 -0.31
N MET A 168 15.27 -13.05 0.16
CA MET A 168 15.20 -12.74 1.59
C MET A 168 13.89 -13.18 2.25
N GLU A 169 13.01 -13.87 1.54
CA GLU A 169 11.72 -14.38 2.02
C GLU A 169 10.84 -13.27 2.64
N LEU A 170 10.80 -12.09 2.01
CA LEU A 170 10.04 -10.93 2.48
C LEU A 170 8.68 -10.84 1.80
N GLY A 171 7.64 -10.46 2.56
CA GLY A 171 6.32 -10.18 2.02
C GLY A 171 6.22 -8.81 1.36
N MET A 172 5.30 -8.67 0.39
CA MET A 172 5.00 -7.39 -0.24
C MET A 172 3.53 -7.03 -0.14
N MET A 173 3.27 -5.82 0.31
CA MET A 173 1.98 -5.14 0.30
C MET A 173 2.00 -4.12 -0.83
N ALA A 174 1.32 -4.42 -1.95
CA ALA A 174 1.27 -3.53 -3.11
C ALA A 174 0.21 -2.44 -2.91
N TYR A 175 0.60 -1.17 -2.87
CA TYR A 175 -0.37 -0.07 -2.81
C TYR A 175 -0.55 0.62 -4.17
N SER A 176 -1.61 1.41 -4.32
CA SER A 176 -2.04 2.06 -5.58
C SER A 176 -2.25 1.08 -6.75
N PRO A 177 -2.95 -0.04 -6.55
CA PRO A 177 -3.13 -1.07 -7.58
C PRO A 177 -3.83 -0.55 -8.83
N LEU A 178 -4.66 0.48 -8.69
CA LEU A 178 -5.41 1.12 -9.78
C LEU A 178 -4.82 2.45 -10.25
N ALA A 179 -3.58 2.79 -9.87
CA ALA A 179 -2.88 4.00 -10.31
C ALA A 179 -3.75 5.27 -10.21
N VAL A 180 -4.23 5.59 -8.98
CA VAL A 180 -5.16 6.71 -8.70
C VAL A 180 -6.45 6.61 -9.54
N GLY A 181 -6.92 5.38 -9.76
CA GLY A 181 -8.16 5.08 -10.47
C GLY A 181 -8.02 4.97 -12.00
N LEU A 182 -6.88 5.27 -12.61
CA LEU A 182 -6.70 5.17 -14.07
C LEU A 182 -7.02 3.77 -14.62
N LEU A 183 -6.73 2.73 -13.86
CA LEU A 183 -6.98 1.34 -14.23
C LEU A 183 -8.37 0.82 -13.81
N SER A 184 -9.25 1.70 -13.31
CA SER A 184 -10.60 1.30 -12.87
C SER A 184 -11.60 1.05 -14.01
N GLY A 185 -11.28 1.53 -15.23
CA GLY A 185 -12.18 1.49 -16.39
C GLY A 185 -13.11 2.69 -16.54
N ILE A 186 -13.18 3.59 -15.54
CA ILE A 186 -13.97 4.84 -15.66
C ILE A 186 -13.26 5.92 -16.48
N TYR A 187 -11.96 5.79 -16.69
CA TYR A 187 -11.15 6.69 -17.49
C TYR A 187 -10.79 6.04 -18.82
N GLN A 188 -11.04 6.75 -19.91
CA GLN A 188 -10.75 6.28 -21.26
C GLN A 188 -9.97 7.34 -22.03
N PRO A 189 -8.98 6.98 -22.86
CA PRO A 189 -8.15 7.95 -23.59
C PRO A 189 -8.93 8.89 -24.50
N SER A 190 -10.08 8.43 -25.03
CA SER A 190 -10.94 9.21 -25.94
C SER A 190 -11.98 10.10 -25.25
N GLN A 191 -12.02 10.11 -23.91
CA GLN A 191 -13.07 10.79 -23.14
C GLN A 191 -12.47 11.73 -22.08
N ASN A 192 -13.20 12.80 -21.77
CA ASN A 192 -12.85 13.63 -20.61
C ASN A 192 -13.13 12.87 -19.31
N PRO A 193 -12.31 13.08 -18.27
CA PRO A 193 -12.54 12.46 -16.98
C PRO A 193 -13.88 12.91 -16.38
N PRO A 194 -14.58 12.04 -15.62
CA PRO A 194 -15.85 12.40 -14.99
C PRO A 194 -15.76 13.64 -14.12
N ILE A 195 -16.76 14.51 -14.20
CA ILE A 195 -16.85 15.75 -13.42
C ILE A 195 -16.76 15.42 -11.91
N GLY A 196 -15.94 16.16 -11.18
CA GLY A 196 -15.72 15.96 -9.75
C GLY A 196 -14.67 14.89 -9.40
N SER A 197 -14.17 14.13 -10.39
CA SER A 197 -13.08 13.18 -10.15
C SER A 197 -11.74 13.90 -9.92
N TYR A 198 -10.78 13.18 -9.34
CA TYR A 198 -9.40 13.66 -9.17
C TYR A 198 -8.81 14.15 -10.49
N TRP A 199 -8.95 13.38 -11.56
CA TRP A 199 -8.39 13.69 -12.87
C TRP A 199 -9.09 14.83 -13.60
N ALA A 200 -10.36 15.13 -13.27
CA ALA A 200 -11.02 16.33 -13.77
C ALA A 200 -10.41 17.62 -13.20
N GLN A 201 -9.84 17.55 -12.00
CA GLN A 201 -9.12 18.66 -11.37
C GLN A 201 -7.65 18.78 -11.87
N HIS A 202 -7.14 17.75 -12.58
CA HIS A 202 -5.78 17.64 -13.10
C HIS A 202 -5.78 17.34 -14.60
N LEU A 203 -6.61 18.02 -15.37
CA LEU A 203 -6.92 17.70 -16.78
C LEU A 203 -5.69 17.68 -17.70
N ASP A 204 -4.75 18.62 -17.53
CA ASP A 204 -3.53 18.65 -18.34
C ASP A 204 -2.67 17.41 -18.12
N GLN A 205 -2.54 16.98 -16.87
CA GLN A 205 -1.80 15.76 -16.50
C GLN A 205 -2.52 14.51 -17.02
N PHE A 206 -3.84 14.47 -16.89
CA PHE A 206 -4.67 13.39 -17.43
C PHE A 206 -4.47 13.25 -18.94
N THR A 207 -4.63 14.37 -19.68
CA THR A 207 -4.47 14.39 -21.14
C THR A 207 -3.08 13.88 -21.57
N LYS A 208 -2.04 14.35 -20.88
CA LYS A 208 -0.67 13.90 -21.16
C LYS A 208 -0.50 12.40 -20.97
N GLN A 209 -1.02 11.83 -19.89
CA GLN A 209 -0.94 10.39 -19.64
C GLN A 209 -1.75 9.58 -20.66
N MET A 210 -2.97 10.04 -21.01
CA MET A 210 -3.81 9.34 -21.99
C MET A 210 -3.23 9.35 -23.41
N GLN A 211 -2.37 10.29 -23.74
CA GLN A 211 -1.64 10.37 -25.02
C GLN A 211 -0.31 9.61 -25.01
N ALA A 212 0.13 9.15 -23.85
CA ALA A 212 1.36 8.38 -23.67
C ALA A 212 1.08 6.86 -23.59
N ASN A 213 2.06 6.08 -23.16
CA ASN A 213 1.95 4.63 -23.02
C ASN A 213 0.83 4.19 -22.05
N GLU A 214 0.51 5.02 -21.06
CA GLU A 214 -0.60 4.78 -20.12
C GLU A 214 -1.93 4.58 -20.84
N GLY A 215 -2.24 5.41 -21.83
CA GLY A 215 -3.47 5.29 -22.63
C GLY A 215 -3.59 3.95 -23.31
N GLN A 216 -2.49 3.45 -23.91
CA GLN A 216 -2.47 2.15 -24.57
C GLN A 216 -2.69 0.99 -23.57
N VAL A 217 -2.08 1.06 -22.38
CA VAL A 217 -2.30 0.06 -21.33
C VAL A 217 -3.76 0.06 -20.90
N ILE A 218 -4.36 1.24 -20.70
CA ILE A 218 -5.77 1.37 -20.27
C ILE A 218 -6.71 0.81 -21.34
N GLU A 219 -6.52 1.13 -22.63
CA GLU A 219 -7.35 0.59 -23.72
C GLU A 219 -7.26 -0.94 -23.78
N THR A 220 -6.04 -1.47 -23.71
CA THR A 220 -5.82 -2.93 -23.73
C THR A 220 -6.45 -3.60 -22.52
N LEU A 221 -6.30 -3.04 -21.33
CA LEU A 221 -6.90 -3.55 -20.10
C LEU A 221 -8.43 -3.60 -20.21
N ILE A 222 -9.06 -2.54 -20.69
CA ILE A 222 -10.51 -2.46 -20.88
C ILE A 222 -10.99 -3.55 -21.85
N LYS A 223 -10.32 -3.69 -23.00
CA LYS A 223 -10.64 -4.70 -24.02
C LYS A 223 -10.56 -6.12 -23.42
N LEU A 224 -9.43 -6.46 -22.81
CA LEU A 224 -9.19 -7.80 -22.25
C LEU A 224 -10.16 -8.12 -21.10
N ALA A 225 -10.48 -7.15 -20.25
CA ALA A 225 -11.46 -7.33 -19.18
C ALA A 225 -12.86 -7.65 -19.73
N GLN A 226 -13.30 -6.99 -20.80
CA GLN A 226 -14.57 -7.26 -21.47
C GLN A 226 -14.62 -8.68 -22.05
N GLU A 227 -13.55 -9.17 -22.66
CA GLU A 227 -13.46 -10.52 -23.23
C GLU A 227 -13.73 -11.62 -22.21
N ILE A 228 -13.36 -11.39 -20.93
CA ILE A 228 -13.53 -12.37 -19.85
C ILE A 228 -14.67 -12.02 -18.87
N SER A 229 -15.50 -11.05 -19.24
CA SER A 229 -16.62 -10.60 -18.39
C SER A 229 -16.20 -10.18 -16.97
N LYS A 230 -15.06 -9.48 -16.87
CA LYS A 230 -14.55 -8.86 -15.65
C LYS A 230 -14.50 -7.35 -15.81
N THR A 231 -14.40 -6.62 -14.70
CA THR A 231 -14.11 -5.19 -14.76
C THR A 231 -12.60 -4.95 -14.98
N PRO A 232 -12.20 -3.81 -15.57
CA PRO A 232 -10.79 -3.44 -15.66
C PRO A 232 -10.10 -3.39 -14.28
N ALA A 233 -10.80 -2.91 -13.24
CA ALA A 233 -10.30 -2.91 -11.87
C ALA A 233 -10.01 -4.33 -11.37
N GLN A 234 -10.92 -5.29 -11.60
CA GLN A 234 -10.73 -6.69 -11.21
C GLN A 234 -9.53 -7.31 -11.94
N LEU A 235 -9.41 -7.09 -13.24
CA LEU A 235 -8.31 -7.64 -14.03
C LEU A 235 -6.96 -7.03 -13.61
N ALA A 236 -6.89 -5.71 -13.42
CA ALA A 236 -5.67 -5.04 -12.97
C ALA A 236 -5.20 -5.54 -11.59
N GLN A 237 -6.12 -5.73 -10.66
CA GLN A 237 -5.80 -6.22 -9.32
C GLN A 237 -5.47 -7.72 -9.30
N ALA A 238 -6.16 -8.54 -10.10
CA ALA A 238 -5.84 -9.94 -10.26
C ALA A 238 -4.45 -10.14 -10.91
N TRP A 239 -4.05 -9.25 -11.84
CA TRP A 239 -2.71 -9.24 -12.41
C TRP A 239 -1.64 -9.02 -11.33
N ILE A 240 -1.85 -8.10 -10.38
CA ILE A 240 -0.94 -7.88 -9.26
C ILE A 240 -0.84 -9.14 -8.39
N LEU A 241 -1.98 -9.76 -8.03
CA LEU A 241 -2.01 -10.98 -7.22
C LEU A 241 -1.42 -12.22 -7.91
N SER A 242 -1.22 -12.17 -9.23
CA SER A 242 -0.57 -13.26 -9.96
C SER A 242 0.95 -13.27 -9.80
N ARG A 243 1.53 -12.22 -9.20
CA ARG A 243 2.96 -12.13 -8.91
C ARG A 243 3.26 -12.84 -7.60
N PRO A 244 4.15 -13.85 -7.60
CA PRO A 244 4.45 -14.64 -6.39
C PRO A 244 5.06 -13.79 -5.26
N GLU A 245 5.72 -12.67 -5.59
CA GLU A 245 6.32 -11.73 -4.64
C GLU A 245 5.26 -10.89 -3.89
N VAL A 246 4.05 -10.77 -4.44
CA VAL A 246 2.98 -9.97 -3.84
C VAL A 246 2.15 -10.80 -2.87
N THR A 247 2.19 -10.44 -1.60
CA THR A 247 1.39 -11.07 -0.56
C THR A 247 -0.05 -10.55 -0.55
N VAL A 248 -0.22 -9.23 -0.63
CA VAL A 248 -1.51 -8.56 -0.67
C VAL A 248 -1.43 -7.28 -1.52
N PHE A 249 -2.54 -6.86 -2.12
CA PHE A 249 -2.68 -5.48 -2.58
C PHE A 249 -3.57 -4.67 -1.64
N ILE A 250 -3.30 -3.36 -1.57
CA ILE A 250 -4.06 -2.41 -0.76
C ILE A 250 -4.86 -1.52 -1.70
N SER A 251 -6.17 -1.72 -1.72
CA SER A 251 -7.10 -0.94 -2.54
C SER A 251 -7.90 0.04 -1.68
N GLY A 252 -7.90 1.32 -2.06
CA GLY A 252 -8.81 2.31 -1.50
C GLY A 252 -10.23 2.14 -2.05
N SER A 253 -11.24 2.34 -1.20
CA SER A 253 -12.63 2.25 -1.62
C SER A 253 -13.46 3.35 -0.95
N ASP A 254 -14.14 4.16 -1.77
CA ASP A 254 -14.96 5.27 -1.31
C ASP A 254 -16.45 4.88 -1.19
N SER A 255 -16.83 3.71 -1.70
CA SER A 255 -18.20 3.20 -1.69
C SER A 255 -18.24 1.69 -1.49
N ILE A 256 -19.43 1.17 -1.15
CA ILE A 256 -19.67 -0.28 -1.06
C ILE A 256 -19.47 -0.93 -2.44
N SER A 257 -19.93 -0.30 -3.51
CA SER A 257 -19.75 -0.82 -4.88
C SER A 257 -18.29 -0.97 -5.28
N HIS A 258 -17.39 -0.07 -4.82
CA HIS A 258 -15.96 -0.22 -5.04
C HIS A 258 -15.38 -1.42 -4.26
N ILE A 259 -15.90 -1.69 -3.05
CA ILE A 259 -15.49 -2.87 -2.27
C ILE A 259 -15.92 -4.15 -3.00
N GLU A 260 -17.17 -4.21 -3.47
CA GLU A 260 -17.71 -5.35 -4.21
C GLU A 260 -16.92 -5.62 -5.49
N ASP A 261 -16.59 -4.57 -6.24
CA ASP A 261 -15.76 -4.69 -7.45
C ASP A 261 -14.35 -5.21 -7.11
N ASN A 262 -13.69 -4.63 -6.11
CA ASN A 262 -12.34 -5.06 -5.69
C ASN A 262 -12.30 -6.52 -5.20
N ILE A 263 -13.32 -6.98 -4.48
CA ILE A 263 -13.44 -8.39 -4.05
C ILE A 263 -13.50 -9.33 -5.26
N GLY A 264 -14.12 -8.91 -6.35
CA GLY A 264 -14.20 -9.69 -7.59
C GLY A 264 -12.85 -9.93 -8.28
N ALA A 265 -11.76 -9.32 -7.79
CA ALA A 265 -10.40 -9.58 -8.28
C ALA A 265 -9.82 -10.91 -7.79
N VAL A 266 -10.39 -11.51 -6.73
CA VAL A 266 -9.89 -12.75 -6.12
C VAL A 266 -10.70 -13.96 -6.54
N GLY A 267 -10.16 -15.18 -6.31
CA GLY A 267 -10.88 -16.45 -6.51
C GLY A 267 -10.86 -16.99 -7.94
N TRP A 268 -10.09 -16.40 -8.84
CA TRP A 268 -9.91 -16.88 -10.22
C TRP A 268 -8.47 -16.64 -10.70
N LYS A 269 -8.12 -17.23 -11.85
CA LYS A 269 -6.78 -17.07 -12.46
C LYS A 269 -6.91 -16.43 -13.83
N ILE A 270 -6.01 -15.53 -14.14
CA ILE A 270 -5.91 -14.91 -15.47
C ILE A 270 -5.39 -15.96 -16.45
N ASP A 271 -5.98 -16.03 -17.64
CA ASP A 271 -5.46 -16.84 -18.74
C ASP A 271 -4.05 -16.40 -19.14
N SER A 272 -3.21 -17.37 -19.53
CA SER A 272 -1.81 -17.11 -19.86
C SER A 272 -1.62 -16.16 -21.04
N GLN A 273 -2.53 -16.17 -22.03
CA GLN A 273 -2.47 -15.27 -23.17
C GLN A 273 -2.79 -13.83 -22.75
N ILE A 274 -3.83 -13.63 -21.92
CA ILE A 274 -4.21 -12.32 -21.36
C ILE A 274 -3.08 -11.79 -20.49
N MET A 275 -2.47 -12.65 -19.66
CA MET A 275 -1.34 -12.28 -18.83
C MET A 275 -0.18 -11.75 -19.68
N LYS A 276 0.16 -12.47 -20.75
CA LYS A 276 1.22 -12.08 -21.68
C LYS A 276 0.94 -10.73 -22.34
N GLU A 277 -0.28 -10.51 -22.82
CA GLU A 277 -0.67 -9.24 -23.45
C GLU A 277 -0.60 -8.06 -22.47
N LEU A 278 -1.00 -8.24 -21.21
CA LEU A 278 -0.86 -7.24 -20.17
C LEU A 278 0.61 -6.95 -19.86
N ASP A 279 1.44 -7.98 -19.78
CA ASP A 279 2.88 -7.84 -19.53
C ASP A 279 3.59 -7.10 -20.67
N GLU A 280 3.26 -7.42 -21.91
CA GLU A 280 3.83 -6.79 -23.09
C GLU A 280 3.44 -5.31 -23.22
N VAL A 281 2.15 -4.98 -23.08
CA VAL A 281 1.67 -3.59 -23.22
C VAL A 281 2.19 -2.69 -22.11
N SER A 282 2.43 -3.23 -20.91
CA SER A 282 2.93 -2.48 -19.75
C SER A 282 4.46 -2.58 -19.54
N ALA A 283 5.20 -3.21 -20.46
CA ALA A 283 6.64 -3.44 -20.30
C ALA A 283 7.46 -2.15 -20.11
N SER A 284 7.04 -1.04 -20.72
CA SER A 284 7.71 0.26 -20.58
C SER A 284 7.67 0.84 -19.17
N PHE A 285 6.83 0.31 -18.27
CA PHE A 285 6.73 0.74 -16.87
C PHE A 285 7.59 -0.10 -15.91
N ALA A 286 8.30 -1.10 -16.44
CA ALA A 286 9.29 -1.89 -15.71
C ALA A 286 10.71 -1.31 -15.81
N THR A 287 10.91 -0.10 -16.38
CA THR A 287 12.23 0.53 -16.60
C THR A 287 12.48 1.72 -15.69
#